data_1661a9c10379da8200a712ae8945a3a9
#
_entry.id   1661a9c10379da8200a712ae8945a3a9
#
_cell.length_a   1.000
_cell.length_b   1.000
_cell.length_c   1.000
_cell.angle_alpha   90.00
_cell.angle_beta   90.00
_cell.angle_gamma   90.00
#
_symmetry.space_group_name_H-M   'P 1'
#
loop_
_entity.id
_entity.type
_entity.pdbx_description
1 polymer ?
#
loop_
_entity_poly.entity_id
_entity_poly.type
_entity_poly.pdbx_seq_one_letter_code
_entity_poly.pdbx_strand_id
1 'polypeptide(L)'
;MPGPPFEGFPLSFSSSEASTSLQASPSHALAPYGWDAGWEAEFAPHAEQGLLPGRVVRVDRGQCDLVTADGLIRADTAFVTPHDPLKVVCTGDWAAVEPVGGNPRYVRTLLPRRTAFARSTSSKRSEGQILAANVDHAIITVSLAVELDLGRIERFLALAWESGAQPLVVLSKADLVPDPTGLSYLVEDVETTAPGVQVLPVSSATGEGVDLLSAVVSGGTSVLLGASGAGKSTLANTLLGEDVMTVQAARDVDGKGRHTTTTRNLLLLPGGGVLIDTPGLRGVGLWDAETGVGQVFSEIEGLAADCRFHDCVHESEPGCAVTAAVEDGALPVRRLESYRKLLRENQRIVAKTDARVRAEILKDWKRKGAAGRAAMEAKRGRIR
;
A
#
# COMPACT_ATOMS: atom_id res chain seq x y z
N MET A 1 42.85 -64.60 17.34
CA MET A 1 43.86 -63.53 17.37
C MET A 1 43.14 -62.19 17.24
N PRO A 2 43.12 -61.36 18.29
CA PRO A 2 42.53 -60.04 18.20
C PRO A 2 43.55 -59.02 17.68
N GLY A 3 43.12 -58.14 16.78
CA GLY A 3 43.89 -57.05 16.23
C GLY A 3 44.07 -55.88 17.22
N PRO A 4 45.05 -54.98 17.02
CA PRO A 4 45.48 -54.00 18.00
C PRO A 4 44.51 -52.81 18.14
N PRO A 5 44.55 -52.11 19.29
CA PRO A 5 43.65 -50.99 19.58
C PRO A 5 44.10 -49.72 18.86
N PHE A 6 43.09 -48.95 18.40
CA PHE A 6 43.28 -47.59 17.87
C PHE A 6 43.59 -46.59 18.99
N GLU A 7 44.77 -45.99 18.91
CA GLU A 7 45.17 -44.88 19.76
C GLU A 7 44.46 -43.61 19.35
N GLY A 8 43.78 -42.96 20.32
CA GLY A 8 43.11 -41.72 20.15
C GLY A 8 44.07 -40.53 20.12
N PHE A 9 43.91 -39.65 19.13
CA PHE A 9 44.52 -38.31 19.09
C PHE A 9 43.74 -37.35 19.96
N PRO A 10 44.38 -36.57 20.82
CA PRO A 10 43.70 -35.51 21.56
C PRO A 10 43.53 -34.28 20.68
N LEU A 11 42.25 -33.92 20.38
CA LEU A 11 41.90 -32.63 19.82
C LEU A 11 41.92 -31.58 20.95
N SER A 12 42.97 -30.81 21.02
CA SER A 12 43.02 -29.60 21.85
C SER A 12 42.22 -28.49 21.15
N PHE A 13 41.00 -28.21 21.64
CA PHE A 13 40.28 -27.01 21.29
C PHE A 13 40.84 -25.84 22.08
N SER A 14 41.60 -24.98 21.40
CA SER A 14 41.97 -23.66 21.88
C SER A 14 40.71 -22.77 21.74
N SER A 15 40.03 -22.48 22.84
CA SER A 15 38.98 -21.47 22.94
C SER A 15 39.62 -20.10 22.92
N SER A 16 39.71 -19.52 21.71
CA SER A 16 39.91 -18.09 21.52
C SER A 16 38.54 -17.41 21.61
N GLU A 17 38.18 -16.97 22.81
CA GLU A 17 37.07 -16.04 23.03
C GLU A 17 37.44 -14.65 22.47
N ALA A 18 37.20 -14.46 21.18
CA ALA A 18 37.09 -13.13 20.63
C ALA A 18 35.64 -12.61 20.90
N SER A 19 35.46 -12.10 22.14
CA SER A 19 34.30 -11.24 22.45
C SER A 19 34.42 -9.97 21.63
N THR A 20 33.94 -10.03 20.38
CA THR A 20 33.63 -8.82 19.61
C THR A 20 32.33 -8.27 20.20
N SER A 21 32.44 -7.40 21.19
CA SER A 21 31.38 -6.51 21.60
C SER A 21 31.03 -5.65 20.40
N LEU A 22 29.97 -6.01 19.68
CA LEU A 22 29.24 -5.11 18.77
C LEU A 22 28.76 -3.97 19.66
N GLN A 23 29.55 -2.92 19.81
CA GLN A 23 29.10 -1.65 20.32
C GLN A 23 28.03 -1.17 19.32
N ALA A 24 26.75 -1.31 19.69
CA ALA A 24 25.68 -0.68 18.98
C ALA A 24 26.01 0.82 18.88
N SER A 25 26.26 1.30 17.68
CA SER A 25 26.38 2.74 17.42
C SER A 25 25.15 3.41 18.01
N PRO A 26 25.26 4.58 18.67
CA PRO A 26 24.11 5.25 19.23
C PRO A 26 23.05 5.42 18.13
N SER A 27 21.85 4.85 18.35
CA SER A 27 20.79 4.95 17.37
C SER A 27 20.48 6.42 17.11
N HIS A 28 20.38 6.81 15.83
CA HIS A 28 20.02 8.17 15.45
C HIS A 28 18.67 8.56 16.11
N ALA A 29 18.54 9.80 16.59
CA ALA A 29 17.34 10.28 17.30
C ALA A 29 16.04 10.10 16.49
N LEU A 30 16.12 10.05 15.15
CA LEU A 30 15.01 9.81 14.23
C LEU A 30 14.80 8.32 13.89
N ALA A 31 15.58 7.39 14.45
CA ALA A 31 15.38 5.95 14.20
C ALA A 31 13.96 5.45 14.53
N PRO A 32 13.30 5.90 15.62
CA PRO A 32 11.90 5.53 15.88
C PRO A 32 10.93 5.97 14.80
N TYR A 33 11.29 6.99 14.03
CA TYR A 33 10.51 7.53 12.90
C TYR A 33 10.92 6.91 11.55
N GLY A 34 11.71 5.84 11.54
CA GLY A 34 12.12 5.12 10.33
C GLY A 34 13.38 5.67 9.66
N TRP A 35 14.24 6.43 10.38
CA TRP A 35 15.55 6.81 9.87
C TRP A 35 16.48 5.62 9.87
N ASP A 36 17.13 5.36 8.74
CA ASP A 36 18.05 4.24 8.51
C ASP A 36 19.33 4.69 7.82
N ALA A 37 20.27 3.77 7.63
CA ALA A 37 21.54 4.05 6.96
C ALA A 37 21.37 4.51 5.49
N GLY A 38 20.29 4.12 4.82
CA GLY A 38 19.97 4.60 3.47
C GLY A 38 19.57 6.07 3.49
N TRP A 39 18.74 6.48 4.44
CA TRP A 39 18.40 7.89 4.63
C TRP A 39 19.61 8.74 5.07
N GLU A 40 20.48 8.19 5.89
CA GLU A 40 21.74 8.84 6.27
C GLU A 40 22.62 9.14 5.04
N ALA A 41 22.76 8.15 4.14
CA ALA A 41 23.52 8.32 2.90
C ALA A 41 22.88 9.36 1.95
N GLU A 42 21.55 9.31 1.78
CA GLU A 42 20.82 10.27 0.96
C GLU A 42 20.90 11.70 1.51
N PHE A 43 20.96 11.84 2.84
CA PHE A 43 21.01 13.14 3.51
C PHE A 43 22.42 13.74 3.57
N ALA A 44 23.49 12.96 3.46
CA ALA A 44 24.86 13.41 3.64
C ALA A 44 25.24 14.70 2.88
N PRO A 45 24.86 14.90 1.60
CA PRO A 45 25.16 16.16 0.89
C PRO A 45 24.46 17.39 1.47
N HIS A 46 23.37 17.22 2.19
CA HIS A 46 22.61 18.28 2.84
C HIS A 46 23.18 18.61 4.23
N ALA A 47 23.71 17.59 4.92
CA ALA A 47 24.43 17.78 6.19
C ALA A 47 25.68 18.67 5.99
N GLU A 48 26.42 18.50 4.88
CA GLU A 48 27.56 19.35 4.52
C GLU A 48 27.18 20.81 4.32
N GLN A 49 25.91 21.08 3.97
CA GLN A 49 25.35 22.43 3.85
C GLN A 49 24.84 22.99 5.19
N GLY A 50 24.99 22.25 6.28
CA GLY A 50 24.51 22.64 7.61
C GLY A 50 23.00 22.52 7.80
N LEU A 51 22.29 21.75 6.95
CA LEU A 51 20.87 21.47 7.09
C LEU A 51 20.61 20.33 8.09
N LEU A 52 19.41 20.28 8.65
CA LEU A 52 18.97 19.25 9.58
C LEU A 52 18.00 18.27 8.90
N PRO A 53 18.08 16.96 9.18
CA PRO A 53 17.10 16.01 8.73
C PRO A 53 15.80 16.15 9.54
N GLY A 54 14.65 16.06 8.88
CA GLY A 54 13.36 16.08 9.53
C GLY A 54 12.35 15.19 8.83
N ARG A 55 11.50 14.49 9.61
CA ARG A 55 10.35 13.72 9.09
C ARG A 55 9.10 14.56 9.14
N VAL A 56 8.41 14.74 8.01
CA VAL A 56 7.14 15.47 7.95
C VAL A 56 6.05 14.68 8.65
N VAL A 57 5.55 15.20 9.77
CA VAL A 57 4.49 14.56 10.56
C VAL A 57 3.11 15.09 10.24
N ARG A 58 3.02 16.32 9.74
CA ARG A 58 1.77 16.99 9.38
C ARG A 58 2.01 18.06 8.33
N VAL A 59 1.05 18.24 7.43
CA VAL A 59 1.09 19.29 6.40
C VAL A 59 -0.15 20.19 6.52
N ASP A 60 0.08 21.50 6.55
CA ASP A 60 -0.91 22.55 6.46
C ASP A 60 -0.69 23.38 5.18
N ARG A 61 -1.50 24.44 4.95
CA ARG A 61 -1.32 25.33 3.81
C ARG A 61 -0.01 26.11 3.91
N GLY A 62 0.95 25.79 3.03
CA GLY A 62 2.23 26.48 2.92
C GLY A 62 3.23 26.18 4.06
N GLN A 63 2.88 25.33 5.01
CA GLN A 63 3.72 24.96 6.14
C GLN A 63 3.58 23.47 6.46
N CYS A 64 4.58 22.91 7.15
CA CYS A 64 4.51 21.57 7.70
C CYS A 64 5.15 21.50 9.08
N ASP A 65 4.69 20.55 9.87
CA ASP A 65 5.31 20.17 11.13
C ASP A 65 6.25 18.98 10.86
N LEU A 66 7.48 19.06 11.38
CA LEU A 66 8.50 18.04 11.23
C LEU A 66 9.06 17.65 12.58
N VAL A 67 9.35 16.36 12.74
CA VAL A 67 10.19 15.89 13.84
C VAL A 67 11.64 15.88 13.39
N THR A 68 12.52 16.45 14.21
CA THR A 68 13.97 16.48 14.05
C THR A 68 14.65 15.88 15.27
N ALA A 69 15.96 15.75 15.27
CA ALA A 69 16.72 15.31 16.46
C ALA A 69 16.48 16.24 17.67
N ASP A 70 16.21 17.53 17.43
CA ASP A 70 15.97 18.55 18.45
C ASP A 70 14.49 18.64 18.88
N GLY A 71 13.60 17.77 18.34
CA GLY A 71 12.17 17.75 18.61
C GLY A 71 11.31 18.24 17.46
N LEU A 72 10.04 18.58 17.79
CA LEU A 72 9.04 19.02 16.79
C LEU A 72 9.29 20.48 16.41
N ILE A 73 9.33 20.74 15.12
CA ILE A 73 9.49 22.07 14.54
C ILE A 73 8.41 22.36 13.50
N ARG A 74 8.13 23.65 13.26
CA ARG A 74 7.30 24.09 12.14
C ARG A 74 8.15 24.82 11.12
N ALA A 75 7.94 24.49 9.83
CA ALA A 75 8.70 25.07 8.73
C ALA A 75 7.78 25.45 7.55
N ASP A 76 8.19 26.48 6.83
CA ASP A 76 7.56 26.95 5.60
C ASP A 76 8.02 26.10 4.40
N THR A 77 7.11 25.83 3.48
CA THR A 77 7.34 24.96 2.32
C THR A 77 7.53 25.72 1.01
N ALA A 78 7.73 27.05 1.05
CA ALA A 78 7.79 27.89 -0.15
C ALA A 78 8.86 27.45 -1.17
N PHE A 79 10.01 26.92 -0.70
CA PHE A 79 11.09 26.46 -1.58
C PHE A 79 10.87 25.08 -2.19
N VAL A 80 9.90 24.30 -1.67
CA VAL A 80 9.58 22.93 -2.10
C VAL A 80 8.13 22.79 -2.57
N THR A 81 7.52 23.90 -3.00
CA THR A 81 6.17 23.93 -3.57
C THR A 81 6.25 23.96 -5.11
N PRO A 82 6.31 22.80 -5.77
CA PRO A 82 6.39 22.72 -7.23
C PRO A 82 5.02 22.92 -7.86
N HIS A 83 5.01 23.15 -9.18
CA HIS A 83 3.78 23.16 -9.99
C HIS A 83 3.19 21.75 -10.17
N ASP A 84 3.97 20.71 -9.90
CA ASP A 84 3.57 19.31 -10.00
C ASP A 84 2.94 18.85 -8.68
N PRO A 85 1.64 18.51 -8.68
CA PRO A 85 0.93 18.06 -7.48
C PRO A 85 1.50 16.77 -6.84
N LEU A 86 2.21 15.97 -7.63
CA LEU A 86 2.85 14.73 -7.16
C LEU A 86 4.16 14.99 -6.38
N LYS A 87 4.71 16.21 -6.49
CA LYS A 87 5.94 16.63 -5.79
C LYS A 87 5.68 17.50 -4.57
N VAL A 88 4.43 17.80 -4.27
CA VAL A 88 4.04 18.59 -3.09
C VAL A 88 4.42 17.83 -1.81
N VAL A 89 4.84 18.59 -0.79
CA VAL A 89 5.15 18.04 0.55
C VAL A 89 3.98 17.21 1.09
N CYS A 90 4.28 16.05 1.61
CA CYS A 90 3.30 15.11 2.15
C CYS A 90 3.74 14.55 3.50
N THR A 91 2.78 14.12 4.31
CA THR A 91 3.06 13.38 5.55
C THR A 91 3.86 12.12 5.23
N GLY A 92 4.96 11.92 5.96
CA GLY A 92 5.90 10.83 5.74
C GLY A 92 7.12 11.20 4.90
N ASP A 93 7.17 12.40 4.28
CA ASP A 93 8.38 12.85 3.58
C ASP A 93 9.56 13.04 4.53
N TRP A 94 10.75 12.77 4.03
CA TRP A 94 12.00 13.20 4.63
C TRP A 94 12.45 14.52 3.99
N ALA A 95 12.90 15.44 4.79
CA ALA A 95 13.25 16.80 4.36
C ALA A 95 14.57 17.26 4.96
N ALA A 96 15.27 18.12 4.21
CA ALA A 96 16.37 18.91 4.72
C ALA A 96 15.85 20.31 5.09
N VAL A 97 16.03 20.67 6.36
CA VAL A 97 15.44 21.88 6.98
C VAL A 97 16.54 22.79 7.51
N GLU A 98 16.31 24.09 7.48
CA GLU A 98 17.23 25.06 8.08
C GLU A 98 17.39 24.84 9.60
N PRO A 99 18.63 24.97 10.13
CA PRO A 99 18.88 24.90 11.57
C PRO A 99 18.21 26.05 12.33
N VAL A 100 18.30 26.01 13.66
CA VAL A 100 17.74 27.05 14.55
C VAL A 100 18.39 28.40 14.27
N GLY A 101 17.58 29.44 14.04
CA GLY A 101 18.07 30.82 13.83
C GLY A 101 17.15 31.71 13.01
N GLY A 102 16.23 31.15 12.22
CA GLY A 102 15.24 31.86 11.41
C GLY A 102 13.80 31.69 11.92
N ASN A 103 12.98 32.71 11.77
CA ASN A 103 11.54 32.59 11.92
C ASN A 103 10.88 33.39 10.76
N PRO A 104 10.28 32.68 9.77
CA PRO A 104 10.05 31.24 9.70
C PRO A 104 11.31 30.44 9.33
N ARG A 105 11.34 29.14 9.70
CA ARG A 105 12.28 28.15 9.16
C ARG A 105 11.76 27.66 7.82
N TYR A 106 12.66 27.21 6.95
CA TYR A 106 12.29 26.72 5.63
C TYR A 106 12.70 25.28 5.39
N VAL A 107 11.81 24.52 4.76
CA VAL A 107 12.18 23.25 4.10
C VAL A 107 12.95 23.61 2.83
N ARG A 108 14.22 23.21 2.73
CA ARG A 108 15.08 23.52 1.58
C ARG A 108 14.93 22.52 0.46
N THR A 109 14.79 21.24 0.80
CA THR A 109 14.55 20.17 -0.17
C THR A 109 13.86 19.00 0.48
N LEU A 110 13.20 18.17 -0.32
CA LEU A 110 12.70 16.85 0.05
C LEU A 110 13.69 15.79 -0.44
N LEU A 111 13.92 14.76 0.37
CA LEU A 111 14.65 13.58 -0.07
C LEU A 111 13.80 12.76 -1.07
N PRO A 112 14.41 11.97 -1.95
CA PRO A 112 13.68 11.10 -2.86
C PRO A 112 12.75 10.15 -2.10
N ARG A 113 11.52 10.01 -2.56
CA ARG A 113 10.56 9.09 -1.96
C ARG A 113 10.89 7.66 -2.39
N ARG A 114 10.93 6.72 -1.42
CA ARG A 114 11.03 5.28 -1.70
C ARG A 114 9.69 4.70 -2.13
N THR A 115 8.61 5.19 -1.51
CA THR A 115 7.22 4.77 -1.79
C THR A 115 6.29 5.97 -1.74
N ALA A 116 5.16 5.93 -2.48
CA ALA A 116 4.20 7.02 -2.48
C ALA A 116 2.78 6.53 -2.80
N PHE A 117 1.85 6.77 -1.89
CA PHE A 117 0.43 6.55 -2.14
C PHE A 117 -0.17 7.73 -2.87
N ALA A 118 -0.54 7.53 -4.13
CA ALA A 118 -1.22 8.52 -4.95
C ALA A 118 -2.70 8.18 -5.13
N ARG A 119 -3.54 9.20 -5.26
CA ARG A 119 -4.94 9.03 -5.66
C ARG A 119 -5.28 9.95 -6.82
N SER A 120 -6.25 9.52 -7.63
CA SER A 120 -6.93 10.40 -8.57
C SER A 120 -7.79 11.41 -7.81
N THR A 121 -7.63 12.71 -8.11
CA THR A 121 -8.57 13.71 -7.62
C THR A 121 -9.84 13.70 -8.46
N SER A 122 -11.00 13.92 -7.83
CA SER A 122 -12.29 14.05 -8.51
C SER A 122 -12.45 15.39 -9.27
N SER A 123 -11.41 16.22 -9.32
CA SER A 123 -11.45 17.49 -10.04
C SER A 123 -11.45 17.29 -11.55
N LYS A 124 -11.97 18.26 -12.30
CA LYS A 124 -11.99 18.23 -13.78
C LYS A 124 -10.58 18.12 -14.40
N ARG A 125 -9.52 18.42 -13.65
CA ARG A 125 -8.11 18.32 -14.08
C ARG A 125 -7.45 16.99 -13.75
N SER A 126 -8.12 16.08 -13.03
CA SER A 126 -7.64 14.72 -12.70
C SER A 126 -6.14 14.67 -12.33
N GLU A 127 -5.67 15.64 -11.56
CA GLU A 127 -4.30 15.68 -11.08
C GLU A 127 -4.14 14.61 -9.97
N GLY A 128 -3.05 13.85 -9.99
CA GLY A 128 -2.70 12.95 -8.90
C GLY A 128 -2.45 13.73 -7.61
N GLN A 129 -2.83 13.19 -6.49
CA GLN A 129 -2.51 13.76 -5.17
C GLN A 129 -1.81 12.70 -4.34
N ILE A 130 -0.62 13.02 -3.81
CA ILE A 130 0.05 12.16 -2.85
C ILE A 130 -0.68 12.23 -1.51
N LEU A 131 -0.94 11.06 -0.94
CA LEU A 131 -1.65 10.91 0.33
C LEU A 131 -0.71 10.57 1.48
N ALA A 132 0.31 9.75 1.23
CA ALA A 132 1.35 9.38 2.17
C ALA A 132 2.62 9.04 1.41
N ALA A 133 3.78 9.29 2.02
CA ALA A 133 5.09 9.01 1.45
C ALA A 133 5.93 8.13 2.38
N ASN A 134 6.86 7.38 1.78
CA ASN A 134 7.82 6.53 2.49
C ASN A 134 7.12 5.55 3.46
N VAL A 135 6.12 4.86 2.92
CA VAL A 135 5.33 3.83 3.61
C VAL A 135 5.95 2.47 3.34
N ASP A 136 6.23 1.71 4.39
CA ASP A 136 6.77 0.35 4.29
C ASP A 136 5.63 -0.68 4.23
N HIS A 137 4.58 -0.51 5.06
CA HIS A 137 3.48 -1.46 5.16
C HIS A 137 2.12 -0.83 4.84
N ALA A 138 1.39 -1.43 3.91
CA ALA A 138 -0.01 -1.11 3.60
C ALA A 138 -0.93 -2.13 4.27
N ILE A 139 -1.49 -1.80 5.42
CA ILE A 139 -2.38 -2.67 6.20
C ILE A 139 -3.79 -2.60 5.61
N ILE A 140 -4.17 -3.62 4.85
CA ILE A 140 -5.49 -3.75 4.24
C ILE A 140 -6.45 -4.37 5.24
N THR A 141 -7.26 -3.54 5.89
CA THR A 141 -8.21 -3.97 6.93
C THR A 141 -9.53 -4.42 6.29
N VAL A 142 -9.87 -5.69 6.50
CA VAL A 142 -11.09 -6.35 5.99
C VAL A 142 -11.91 -6.83 7.19
N SER A 143 -13.18 -6.45 7.26
CA SER A 143 -14.05 -6.82 8.39
C SER A 143 -14.71 -8.18 8.19
N LEU A 144 -14.59 -9.08 9.16
CA LEU A 144 -15.32 -10.36 9.20
C LEU A 144 -16.76 -10.23 9.72
N ALA A 145 -17.24 -9.01 9.99
CA ALA A 145 -18.65 -8.76 10.30
C ALA A 145 -19.57 -8.82 9.07
N VAL A 146 -19.01 -8.88 7.88
CA VAL A 146 -19.72 -8.93 6.59
C VAL A 146 -19.02 -9.94 5.69
N GLU A 147 -19.72 -10.40 4.64
CA GLU A 147 -19.15 -11.30 3.63
C GLU A 147 -17.90 -10.69 2.97
N LEU A 148 -16.90 -11.53 2.68
CA LEU A 148 -15.65 -11.12 2.05
C LEU A 148 -15.87 -10.66 0.62
N ASP A 149 -15.48 -9.43 0.33
CA ASP A 149 -15.40 -8.87 -1.03
C ASP A 149 -13.98 -9.03 -1.56
N LEU A 150 -13.67 -10.20 -2.14
CA LEU A 150 -12.34 -10.51 -2.67
C LEU A 150 -11.90 -9.50 -3.76
N GLY A 151 -12.84 -9.03 -4.60
CA GLY A 151 -12.54 -8.02 -5.62
C GLY A 151 -12.13 -6.66 -5.03
N ARG A 152 -12.62 -6.33 -3.84
CA ARG A 152 -12.18 -5.15 -3.11
C ARG A 152 -10.81 -5.34 -2.48
N ILE A 153 -10.51 -6.54 -1.98
CA ILE A 153 -9.17 -6.89 -1.47
C ILE A 153 -8.17 -6.75 -2.61
N GLU A 154 -8.42 -7.34 -3.78
CA GLU A 154 -7.58 -7.25 -4.98
C GLU A 154 -7.30 -5.80 -5.38
N ARG A 155 -8.30 -4.92 -5.26
CA ARG A 155 -8.13 -3.49 -5.52
C ARG A 155 -7.18 -2.81 -4.53
N PHE A 156 -7.30 -3.11 -3.23
CA PHE A 156 -6.40 -2.53 -2.24
C PHE A 156 -4.98 -3.08 -2.36
N LEU A 157 -4.85 -4.36 -2.74
CA LEU A 157 -3.56 -4.96 -3.05
C LEU A 157 -2.89 -4.26 -4.24
N ALA A 158 -3.61 -4.05 -5.34
CA ALA A 158 -3.09 -3.33 -6.49
C ALA A 158 -2.64 -1.90 -6.11
N LEU A 159 -3.39 -1.21 -5.27
CA LEU A 159 -3.02 0.12 -4.78
C LEU A 159 -1.76 0.09 -3.89
N ALA A 160 -1.62 -0.93 -3.05
CA ALA A 160 -0.46 -1.11 -2.19
C ALA A 160 0.80 -1.39 -3.02
N TRP A 161 0.74 -2.35 -3.93
CA TRP A 161 1.84 -2.70 -4.81
C TRP A 161 2.26 -1.51 -5.71
N GLU A 162 1.30 -0.78 -6.27
CA GLU A 162 1.60 0.40 -7.09
C GLU A 162 2.31 1.50 -6.30
N SER A 163 2.03 1.64 -5.01
CA SER A 163 2.71 2.61 -4.15
C SER A 163 4.16 2.22 -3.83
N GLY A 164 4.56 0.97 -4.06
CA GLY A 164 5.83 0.38 -3.64
C GLY A 164 5.83 -0.14 -2.20
N ALA A 165 4.71 -0.01 -1.46
CA ALA A 165 4.61 -0.52 -0.09
C ALA A 165 4.26 -2.01 -0.07
N GLN A 166 4.77 -2.74 0.94
CA GLN A 166 4.42 -4.14 1.16
C GLN A 166 2.99 -4.26 1.69
N PRO A 167 2.07 -4.94 1.00
CA PRO A 167 0.73 -5.19 1.51
C PRO A 167 0.74 -6.20 2.65
N LEU A 168 -0.18 -6.00 3.59
CA LEU A 168 -0.52 -6.90 4.69
C LEU A 168 -2.04 -6.91 4.82
N VAL A 169 -2.68 -8.08 4.74
CA VAL A 169 -4.13 -8.17 4.93
C VAL A 169 -4.45 -8.51 6.38
N VAL A 170 -5.28 -7.68 7.01
CA VAL A 170 -5.78 -7.88 8.37
C VAL A 170 -7.27 -8.18 8.32
N LEU A 171 -7.65 -9.41 8.66
CA LEU A 171 -9.04 -9.82 8.85
C LEU A 171 -9.49 -9.38 10.25
N SER A 172 -10.10 -8.21 10.31
CA SER A 172 -10.51 -7.59 11.59
C SER A 172 -11.81 -8.18 12.12
N LYS A 173 -12.02 -8.05 13.43
CA LYS A 173 -13.18 -8.61 14.16
C LYS A 173 -13.23 -10.13 14.07
N ALA A 174 -12.07 -10.77 14.20
CA ALA A 174 -11.94 -12.24 14.16
C ALA A 174 -12.80 -12.92 15.25
N ASP A 175 -13.06 -12.24 16.36
CA ASP A 175 -13.98 -12.65 17.44
C ASP A 175 -15.41 -12.95 16.99
N LEU A 176 -15.85 -12.43 15.85
CA LEU A 176 -17.17 -12.70 15.27
C LEU A 176 -17.24 -14.04 14.52
N VAL A 177 -16.11 -14.72 14.31
CA VAL A 177 -16.01 -16.05 13.70
C VAL A 177 -15.45 -17.02 14.75
N PRO A 178 -16.28 -17.52 15.68
CA PRO A 178 -15.82 -18.32 16.81
C PRO A 178 -15.37 -19.73 16.42
N ASP A 179 -15.75 -20.22 15.22
CA ASP A 179 -15.29 -21.49 14.71
C ASP A 179 -13.89 -21.36 14.09
N PRO A 180 -12.85 -21.99 14.67
CA PRO A 180 -11.49 -21.94 14.13
C PRO A 180 -11.38 -22.49 12.71
N THR A 181 -12.16 -23.50 12.36
CA THR A 181 -12.18 -24.09 11.02
C THR A 181 -12.75 -23.11 10.01
N GLY A 182 -13.86 -22.45 10.35
CA GLY A 182 -14.46 -21.41 9.52
C GLY A 182 -13.51 -20.23 9.33
N LEU A 183 -12.80 -19.80 10.39
CA LEU A 183 -11.80 -18.74 10.29
C LEU A 183 -10.63 -19.15 9.38
N SER A 184 -10.15 -20.39 9.47
CA SER A 184 -9.07 -20.89 8.62
C SER A 184 -9.45 -20.89 7.14
N TYR A 185 -10.69 -21.27 6.77
CA TYR A 185 -11.16 -21.17 5.39
C TYR A 185 -11.20 -19.73 4.88
N LEU A 186 -11.63 -18.77 5.70
CA LEU A 186 -11.63 -17.36 5.31
C LEU A 186 -10.21 -16.82 5.09
N VAL A 187 -9.25 -17.25 5.90
CA VAL A 187 -7.83 -16.93 5.70
C VAL A 187 -7.32 -17.51 4.39
N GLU A 188 -7.58 -18.79 4.11
CA GLU A 188 -7.17 -19.50 2.89
C GLU A 188 -7.76 -18.84 1.62
N ASP A 189 -9.04 -18.46 1.63
CA ASP A 189 -9.69 -17.75 0.54
C ASP A 189 -8.96 -16.44 0.19
N VAL A 190 -8.53 -15.71 1.22
CA VAL A 190 -7.79 -14.45 1.04
C VAL A 190 -6.36 -14.71 0.58
N GLU A 191 -5.66 -15.69 1.15
CA GLU A 191 -4.30 -16.08 0.74
C GLU A 191 -4.25 -16.51 -0.73
N THR A 192 -5.25 -17.29 -1.17
CA THR A 192 -5.39 -17.68 -2.58
C THR A 192 -5.61 -16.46 -3.49
N THR A 193 -6.28 -15.43 -3.00
CA THR A 193 -6.53 -14.18 -3.73
C THR A 193 -5.31 -13.25 -3.72
N ALA A 194 -4.46 -13.36 -2.71
CA ALA A 194 -3.30 -12.50 -2.44
C ALA A 194 -2.00 -13.32 -2.32
N PRO A 195 -1.51 -13.98 -3.37
CA PRO A 195 -0.32 -14.81 -3.30
C PRO A 195 0.89 -14.03 -2.78
N GLY A 196 1.59 -14.61 -1.79
CA GLY A 196 2.78 -14.01 -1.19
C GLY A 196 2.52 -12.83 -0.24
N VAL A 197 1.25 -12.54 0.06
CA VAL A 197 0.85 -11.52 1.02
C VAL A 197 0.46 -12.19 2.34
N GLN A 198 0.99 -11.68 3.44
CA GLN A 198 0.64 -12.19 4.77
C GLN A 198 -0.81 -11.81 5.12
N VAL A 199 -1.58 -12.77 5.65
CA VAL A 199 -2.97 -12.58 6.11
C VAL A 199 -3.02 -12.86 7.60
N LEU A 200 -3.51 -11.89 8.39
CA LEU A 200 -3.58 -11.97 9.84
C LEU A 200 -5.03 -11.78 10.32
N PRO A 201 -5.64 -12.78 10.95
CA PRO A 201 -6.87 -12.57 11.70
C PRO A 201 -6.55 -11.80 13.01
N VAL A 202 -7.32 -10.73 13.28
CA VAL A 202 -7.10 -9.84 14.43
C VAL A 202 -8.43 -9.45 15.04
N SER A 203 -8.50 -9.49 16.36
CA SER A 203 -9.59 -8.90 17.14
C SER A 203 -9.08 -7.79 18.05
N SER A 204 -9.46 -6.55 17.76
CA SER A 204 -9.22 -5.43 18.68
C SER A 204 -10.06 -5.51 19.97
N ALA A 205 -11.13 -6.34 19.99
CA ALA A 205 -11.99 -6.50 21.15
C ALA A 205 -11.39 -7.46 22.19
N THR A 206 -10.74 -8.54 21.71
CA THR A 206 -10.12 -9.57 22.57
C THR A 206 -8.61 -9.40 22.72
N GLY A 207 -7.98 -8.65 21.82
CA GLY A 207 -6.53 -8.51 21.72
C GLY A 207 -5.86 -9.62 20.88
N GLU A 208 -6.61 -10.60 20.40
CA GLU A 208 -6.07 -11.71 19.61
C GLU A 208 -5.44 -11.21 18.30
N GLY A 209 -4.22 -11.68 18.00
CA GLY A 209 -3.45 -11.33 16.80
C GLY A 209 -2.83 -9.93 16.81
N VAL A 210 -3.12 -9.08 17.81
CA VAL A 210 -2.59 -7.70 17.88
C VAL A 210 -1.09 -7.69 18.10
N ASP A 211 -0.55 -8.57 18.95
CA ASP A 211 0.89 -8.65 19.21
C ASP A 211 1.67 -9.04 17.95
N LEU A 212 1.14 -9.99 17.18
CA LEU A 212 1.74 -10.41 15.91
C LEU A 212 1.71 -9.28 14.89
N LEU A 213 0.58 -8.58 14.76
CA LEU A 213 0.47 -7.42 13.89
C LEU A 213 1.46 -6.32 14.30
N SER A 214 1.55 -6.02 15.61
CA SER A 214 2.47 -5.03 16.15
C SER A 214 3.94 -5.38 15.84
N ALA A 215 4.30 -6.67 15.96
CA ALA A 215 5.63 -7.15 15.64
C ALA A 215 5.96 -7.00 14.14
N VAL A 216 5.00 -7.30 13.25
CA VAL A 216 5.17 -7.18 11.79
C VAL A 216 5.39 -5.73 11.37
N VAL A 217 4.68 -4.77 11.97
CA VAL A 217 4.76 -3.35 11.58
C VAL A 217 5.80 -2.56 12.38
N SER A 218 6.47 -3.20 13.32
CA SER A 218 7.50 -2.58 14.17
C SER A 218 8.67 -2.03 13.34
N GLY A 219 9.10 -0.83 13.66
CA GLY A 219 10.24 -0.15 13.02
C GLY A 219 9.95 0.45 11.63
N GLY A 220 8.82 0.11 11.00
CA GLY A 220 8.42 0.62 9.69
C GLY A 220 7.35 1.72 9.75
N THR A 221 7.05 2.27 8.60
CA THR A 221 5.96 3.23 8.38
C THR A 221 4.74 2.50 7.82
N SER A 222 3.60 2.59 8.50
CA SER A 222 2.38 1.90 8.13
C SER A 222 1.25 2.85 7.76
N VAL A 223 0.37 2.42 6.83
CA VAL A 223 -0.93 3.06 6.54
C VAL A 223 -2.04 2.05 6.64
N LEU A 224 -3.27 2.51 6.97
CA LEU A 224 -4.47 1.68 7.02
C LEU A 224 -5.33 1.91 5.79
N LEU A 225 -5.53 0.86 5.00
CA LEU A 225 -6.45 0.79 3.87
C LEU A 225 -7.70 -0.01 4.26
N GLY A 226 -8.80 0.19 3.56
CA GLY A 226 -10.01 -0.61 3.78
C GLY A 226 -11.30 0.19 3.73
N ALA A 227 -12.42 -0.50 3.66
CA ALA A 227 -13.75 0.09 3.59
C ALA A 227 -14.12 0.90 4.84
N SER A 228 -15.18 1.72 4.75
CA SER A 228 -15.79 2.33 5.94
C SER A 228 -16.37 1.22 6.83
N GLY A 229 -16.19 1.32 8.15
CA GLY A 229 -16.64 0.28 9.09
C GLY A 229 -15.76 -0.97 9.17
N ALA A 230 -14.67 -1.05 8.41
CA ALA A 230 -13.72 -2.17 8.50
C ALA A 230 -12.91 -2.23 9.82
N GLY A 231 -13.11 -1.28 10.75
CA GLY A 231 -12.42 -1.31 12.04
C GLY A 231 -11.06 -0.60 12.06
N LYS A 232 -10.69 0.16 11.00
CA LYS A 232 -9.38 0.83 10.91
C LYS A 232 -9.06 1.74 12.10
N SER A 233 -10.00 2.61 12.52
CA SER A 233 -9.76 3.51 13.65
C SER A 233 -9.63 2.77 14.95
N THR A 234 -10.39 1.70 15.16
CA THR A 234 -10.27 0.83 16.32
C THR A 234 -8.92 0.12 16.32
N LEU A 235 -8.53 -0.45 15.17
CA LEU A 235 -7.24 -1.12 15.02
C LEU A 235 -6.07 -0.15 15.23
N ALA A 236 -6.17 1.08 14.71
CA ALA A 236 -5.17 2.12 14.96
C ALA A 236 -5.03 2.46 16.45
N ASN A 237 -6.15 2.67 17.16
CA ASN A 237 -6.14 2.93 18.60
C ASN A 237 -5.56 1.75 19.38
N THR A 238 -5.88 0.52 18.98
CA THR A 238 -5.30 -0.70 19.58
C THR A 238 -3.78 -0.74 19.41
N LEU A 239 -3.27 -0.44 18.20
CA LEU A 239 -1.83 -0.40 17.92
C LEU A 239 -1.13 0.75 18.66
N LEU A 240 -1.80 1.90 18.83
CA LEU A 240 -1.28 3.06 19.55
C LEU A 240 -1.32 2.88 21.08
N GLY A 241 -2.16 1.95 21.57
CA GLY A 241 -2.38 1.76 23.00
C GLY A 241 -3.20 2.86 23.67
N GLU A 242 -3.80 3.76 22.87
CA GLU A 242 -4.59 4.91 23.35
C GLU A 242 -5.65 5.33 22.32
N ASP A 243 -6.72 5.98 22.80
CA ASP A 243 -7.85 6.45 21.97
C ASP A 243 -7.53 7.79 21.28
N VAL A 244 -6.62 7.78 20.32
CA VAL A 244 -6.26 8.97 19.52
C VAL A 244 -7.24 9.20 18.37
N MET A 245 -7.73 8.12 17.77
CA MET A 245 -8.61 8.19 16.60
C MET A 245 -10.08 8.12 16.99
N THR A 246 -10.89 9.02 16.42
CA THR A 246 -12.35 8.98 16.62
C THR A 246 -12.94 7.74 15.95
N VAL A 247 -13.43 6.81 16.75
CA VAL A 247 -14.16 5.63 16.30
C VAL A 247 -15.59 6.06 15.94
N GLN A 248 -15.94 6.07 14.67
CA GLN A 248 -17.32 6.22 14.22
C GLN A 248 -17.98 4.85 14.20
N ALA A 249 -19.03 4.68 15.03
CA ALA A 249 -19.91 3.52 14.90
C ALA A 249 -20.40 3.41 13.44
N ALA A 250 -20.46 2.19 12.91
CA ALA A 250 -21.00 1.94 11.58
C ALA A 250 -22.41 2.55 11.52
N ARG A 251 -22.55 3.69 10.83
CA ARG A 251 -23.86 4.33 10.65
C ARG A 251 -24.52 3.73 9.45
N ASP A 252 -25.71 3.20 9.69
CA ASP A 252 -26.72 3.00 8.68
C ASP A 252 -26.92 4.28 7.85
N VAL A 253 -26.93 4.09 6.55
CA VAL A 253 -27.45 4.91 5.48
C VAL A 253 -28.07 6.25 5.91
N ASP A 254 -27.25 7.33 5.99
CA ASP A 254 -27.67 8.67 5.61
C ASP A 254 -26.45 9.59 5.43
N GLY A 255 -26.19 9.93 4.18
CA GLY A 255 -24.99 10.59 3.69
C GLY A 255 -24.89 12.09 4.01
N LYS A 256 -24.77 12.49 5.28
CA LYS A 256 -24.33 13.85 5.66
C LYS A 256 -23.58 13.83 7.00
N GLY A 257 -22.40 13.23 7.02
CA GLY A 257 -21.45 13.35 8.12
C GLY A 257 -20.54 14.54 7.88
N ARG A 258 -20.58 15.51 8.77
CA ARG A 258 -19.63 16.63 8.87
C ARG A 258 -18.20 16.08 8.86
N HIS A 259 -17.36 16.56 7.94
CA HIS A 259 -15.93 16.27 7.85
C HIS A 259 -15.23 16.73 9.13
N THR A 260 -14.91 15.80 10.00
CA THR A 260 -13.97 15.99 11.10
C THR A 260 -12.60 15.58 10.61
N THR A 261 -11.67 16.53 10.66
CA THR A 261 -10.21 16.43 10.47
C THR A 261 -9.76 15.93 9.09
N THR A 262 -9.43 16.86 8.21
CA THR A 262 -8.76 16.61 6.92
C THR A 262 -7.24 16.50 7.05
N THR A 263 -6.70 16.64 8.25
CA THR A 263 -5.27 16.66 8.53
C THR A 263 -4.75 15.24 8.71
N ARG A 264 -3.69 14.90 7.99
CA ARG A 264 -2.98 13.62 8.11
C ARG A 264 -1.90 13.80 9.15
N ASN A 265 -1.83 12.88 10.10
CA ASN A 265 -0.82 12.89 11.15
C ASN A 265 0.00 11.60 11.08
N LEU A 266 1.29 11.72 11.34
CA LEU A 266 2.19 10.62 11.55
C LEU A 266 2.29 10.39 13.07
N LEU A 267 1.93 9.19 13.53
CA LEU A 267 1.82 8.82 14.93
C LEU A 267 2.86 7.75 15.26
N LEU A 268 3.59 7.91 16.34
CA LEU A 268 4.58 6.95 16.80
C LEU A 268 3.88 5.74 17.47
N LEU A 269 4.28 4.53 17.10
CA LEU A 269 3.80 3.29 17.72
C LEU A 269 4.64 2.93 18.96
N PRO A 270 4.02 2.45 20.05
CA PRO A 270 4.73 2.06 21.28
C PRO A 270 5.82 0.99 21.05
N GLY A 271 5.60 0.08 20.10
CA GLY A 271 6.56 -0.95 19.70
C GLY A 271 7.65 -0.50 18.73
N GLY A 272 7.71 0.80 18.43
CA GLY A 272 8.56 1.38 17.37
C GLY A 272 7.89 1.37 15.99
N GLY A 273 8.37 2.26 15.11
CA GLY A 273 7.71 2.54 13.84
C GLY A 273 6.59 3.56 13.96
N VAL A 274 5.95 3.89 12.85
CA VAL A 274 4.97 4.96 12.77
C VAL A 274 3.72 4.55 11.99
N LEU A 275 2.57 5.10 12.37
CA LEU A 275 1.32 4.97 11.66
C LEU A 275 0.91 6.32 11.07
N ILE A 276 0.66 6.38 9.76
CA ILE A 276 0.10 7.57 9.12
C ILE A 276 -1.42 7.45 9.08
N ASP A 277 -2.10 8.33 9.82
CA ASP A 277 -3.55 8.48 9.69
C ASP A 277 -3.88 9.19 8.37
N THR A 278 -4.50 8.47 7.48
CA THR A 278 -4.87 8.95 6.15
C THR A 278 -6.39 9.02 5.98
N PRO A 279 -7.04 10.08 6.52
CA PRO A 279 -8.44 10.33 6.20
C PRO A 279 -8.56 10.52 4.68
N GLY A 280 -9.36 9.68 4.03
CA GLY A 280 -9.56 9.75 2.57
C GLY A 280 -8.95 8.62 1.74
N LEU A 281 -8.15 7.70 2.30
CA LEU A 281 -7.83 6.42 1.66
C LEU A 281 -9.03 5.45 1.61
N ARG A 282 -10.19 5.87 2.13
CA ARG A 282 -11.44 5.06 2.20
C ARG A 282 -12.06 4.78 0.83
N GLY A 283 -11.79 5.61 -0.18
CA GLY A 283 -12.38 5.51 -1.52
C GLY A 283 -11.38 5.84 -2.62
N VAL A 284 -10.12 5.39 -2.45
CA VAL A 284 -9.08 5.68 -3.42
C VAL A 284 -9.34 4.89 -4.69
N GLY A 285 -9.62 5.61 -5.79
CA GLY A 285 -9.54 5.04 -7.12
C GLY A 285 -8.08 4.74 -7.45
N LEU A 286 -7.85 3.65 -8.16
CA LEU A 286 -6.54 3.34 -8.73
C LEU A 286 -6.07 4.55 -9.53
N TRP A 287 -4.86 5.03 -9.29
CA TRP A 287 -4.22 6.05 -10.11
C TRP A 287 -3.02 5.42 -10.78
N ASP A 288 -3.09 5.25 -12.11
CA ASP A 288 -2.00 4.67 -12.92
C ASP A 288 -1.40 3.39 -12.29
N ALA A 289 -2.29 2.46 -11.92
CA ALA A 289 -1.95 1.29 -11.12
C ALA A 289 -1.77 0.03 -12.00
N GLU A 290 -1.13 0.17 -13.16
CA GLU A 290 -0.92 -0.93 -14.11
C GLU A 290 0.04 -1.98 -13.52
N THR A 291 1.15 -1.52 -12.94
CA THR A 291 2.14 -2.38 -12.27
C THR A 291 1.52 -3.12 -11.08
N GLY A 292 0.77 -2.41 -10.25
CA GLY A 292 0.11 -3.01 -9.09
C GLY A 292 -0.94 -4.05 -9.47
N VAL A 293 -1.72 -3.81 -10.54
CA VAL A 293 -2.68 -4.80 -11.06
C VAL A 293 -1.93 -6.04 -11.57
N GLY A 294 -0.84 -5.85 -12.34
CA GLY A 294 -0.03 -6.97 -12.83
C GLY A 294 0.55 -7.82 -11.70
N GLN A 295 0.97 -7.21 -10.58
CA GLN A 295 1.47 -7.95 -9.42
C GLN A 295 0.37 -8.78 -8.73
N VAL A 296 -0.84 -8.21 -8.56
CA VAL A 296 -1.98 -8.94 -7.96
C VAL A 296 -2.41 -10.13 -8.80
N PHE A 297 -2.32 -10.02 -10.13
CA PHE A 297 -2.76 -11.04 -11.08
C PHE A 297 -1.59 -11.63 -11.87
N SER A 298 -0.46 -11.84 -11.18
CA SER A 298 0.78 -12.35 -11.79
C SER A 298 0.61 -13.70 -12.49
N GLU A 299 -0.33 -14.53 -12.05
CA GLU A 299 -0.71 -15.77 -12.72
C GLU A 299 -1.34 -15.53 -14.10
N ILE A 300 -2.15 -14.46 -14.23
CA ILE A 300 -2.75 -14.08 -15.51
C ILE A 300 -1.71 -13.47 -16.44
N GLU A 301 -0.83 -12.62 -15.91
CA GLU A 301 0.28 -12.04 -16.67
C GLU A 301 1.25 -13.13 -17.17
N GLY A 302 1.51 -14.16 -16.34
CA GLY A 302 2.28 -15.34 -16.75
C GLY A 302 1.65 -16.09 -17.91
N LEU A 303 0.33 -16.37 -17.84
CA LEU A 303 -0.42 -17.03 -18.91
C LEU A 303 -0.52 -16.13 -20.18
N ALA A 304 -0.59 -14.82 -20.01
CA ALA A 304 -0.68 -13.87 -21.13
C ALA A 304 0.54 -13.92 -22.05
N ALA A 305 1.73 -14.25 -21.53
CA ALA A 305 2.94 -14.43 -22.32
C ALA A 305 2.82 -15.56 -23.37
N ASP A 306 1.97 -16.56 -23.14
CA ASP A 306 1.72 -17.69 -24.02
C ASP A 306 0.56 -17.45 -25.01
N CYS A 307 -0.06 -16.26 -25.00
CA CYS A 307 -1.10 -15.93 -25.95
C CYS A 307 -0.55 -15.81 -27.38
N ARG A 308 -1.34 -16.26 -28.36
CA ARG A 308 -0.96 -16.17 -29.79
C ARG A 308 -0.68 -14.74 -30.24
N PHE A 309 -1.38 -13.74 -29.67
CA PHE A 309 -1.25 -12.33 -30.03
C PHE A 309 -0.69 -11.55 -28.84
N HIS A 310 0.32 -10.73 -29.07
CA HIS A 310 0.97 -9.91 -28.03
C HIS A 310 0.06 -8.78 -27.48
N ASP A 311 -0.98 -8.40 -28.23
CA ASP A 311 -1.99 -7.40 -27.86
C ASP A 311 -3.33 -8.05 -27.45
N CYS A 312 -3.28 -9.33 -27.01
CA CYS A 312 -4.45 -10.08 -26.58
C CYS A 312 -5.11 -9.40 -25.36
N VAL A 313 -6.42 -9.15 -25.43
CA VAL A 313 -7.21 -8.59 -24.33
C VAL A 313 -7.98 -9.68 -23.57
N HIS A 314 -7.75 -10.96 -23.91
CA HIS A 314 -8.29 -12.16 -23.29
C HIS A 314 -9.82 -12.24 -23.30
N GLU A 315 -10.52 -11.61 -24.26
CA GLU A 315 -11.98 -11.62 -24.37
C GLU A 315 -12.48 -12.79 -25.25
N SER A 316 -12.01 -12.83 -26.49
CA SER A 316 -12.50 -13.82 -27.50
C SER A 316 -11.47 -14.14 -28.58
N GLU A 317 -10.20 -13.82 -28.35
CA GLU A 317 -9.12 -14.01 -29.33
C GLU A 317 -8.80 -15.49 -29.48
N PRO A 318 -8.70 -15.98 -30.72
CA PRO A 318 -8.34 -17.39 -30.94
C PRO A 318 -6.90 -17.64 -30.53
N GLY A 319 -6.69 -18.71 -29.73
CA GLY A 319 -5.37 -19.05 -29.18
C GLY A 319 -4.96 -18.18 -27.99
N CYS A 320 -5.93 -17.67 -27.24
CA CYS A 320 -5.70 -17.03 -25.95
C CYS A 320 -5.43 -18.08 -24.86
N ALA A 321 -4.22 -18.06 -24.27
CA ALA A 321 -3.85 -18.99 -23.21
C ALA A 321 -4.62 -18.73 -21.90
N VAL A 322 -4.98 -17.48 -21.63
CA VAL A 322 -5.73 -17.11 -20.43
C VAL A 322 -7.17 -17.66 -20.49
N THR A 323 -7.86 -17.53 -21.64
CA THR A 323 -9.21 -18.10 -21.79
C THR A 323 -9.18 -19.63 -21.80
N ALA A 324 -8.16 -20.25 -22.40
CA ALA A 324 -7.97 -21.70 -22.33
C ALA A 324 -7.79 -22.17 -20.88
N ALA A 325 -6.99 -21.48 -20.07
CA ALA A 325 -6.82 -21.82 -18.66
C ALA A 325 -8.13 -21.67 -17.85
N VAL A 326 -9.02 -20.76 -18.24
CA VAL A 326 -10.37 -20.68 -17.64
C VAL A 326 -11.25 -21.86 -18.06
N GLU A 327 -11.21 -22.25 -19.34
CA GLU A 327 -11.98 -23.38 -19.87
C GLU A 327 -11.54 -24.72 -19.24
N ASP A 328 -10.24 -24.88 -19.01
CA ASP A 328 -9.64 -26.05 -18.36
C ASP A 328 -9.79 -26.04 -16.81
N GLY A 329 -10.31 -24.95 -16.24
CA GLY A 329 -10.49 -24.79 -14.78
C GLY A 329 -9.21 -24.47 -14.00
N ALA A 330 -8.07 -24.24 -14.68
CA ALA A 330 -6.81 -23.86 -14.05
C ALA A 330 -6.83 -22.40 -13.53
N LEU A 331 -7.64 -21.52 -14.16
CA LEU A 331 -7.86 -20.15 -13.72
C LEU A 331 -9.35 -19.94 -13.39
N PRO A 332 -9.71 -19.52 -12.15
CA PRO A 332 -11.10 -19.23 -11.82
C PRO A 332 -11.66 -18.06 -12.66
N VAL A 333 -12.88 -18.21 -13.20
CA VAL A 333 -13.58 -17.18 -13.99
C VAL A 333 -13.59 -15.84 -13.25
N ARG A 334 -13.88 -15.85 -11.93
CA ARG A 334 -13.90 -14.67 -11.06
C ARG A 334 -12.59 -13.87 -11.14
N ARG A 335 -11.43 -14.55 -11.16
CA ARG A 335 -10.11 -13.89 -11.22
C ARG A 335 -9.93 -13.10 -12.51
N LEU A 336 -10.26 -13.72 -13.64
CA LEU A 336 -10.19 -13.05 -14.95
C LEU A 336 -11.17 -11.87 -15.05
N GLU A 337 -12.38 -12.00 -14.50
CA GLU A 337 -13.37 -10.92 -14.47
C GLU A 337 -12.89 -9.74 -13.61
N SER A 338 -12.30 -10.01 -12.44
CA SER A 338 -11.73 -9.00 -11.56
C SER A 338 -10.55 -8.29 -12.21
N TYR A 339 -9.63 -9.03 -12.82
CA TYR A 339 -8.50 -8.48 -13.57
C TYR A 339 -8.97 -7.50 -14.66
N ARG A 340 -9.88 -7.94 -15.54
CA ARG A 340 -10.44 -7.10 -16.60
C ARG A 340 -11.15 -5.86 -16.06
N LYS A 341 -11.83 -5.99 -14.92
CA LYS A 341 -12.52 -4.87 -14.27
C LYS A 341 -11.55 -3.82 -13.79
N LEU A 342 -10.46 -4.22 -13.11
CA LEU A 342 -9.45 -3.32 -12.60
C LEU A 342 -8.64 -2.66 -13.73
N LEU A 343 -8.28 -3.38 -14.77
CA LEU A 343 -7.65 -2.81 -15.97
C LEU A 343 -8.53 -1.73 -16.63
N ARG A 344 -9.82 -2.02 -16.83
CA ARG A 344 -10.76 -1.04 -17.40
C ARG A 344 -10.93 0.19 -16.52
N GLU A 345 -10.89 0.01 -15.20
CA GLU A 345 -10.95 1.12 -14.26
C GLU A 345 -9.70 1.98 -14.35
N ASN A 346 -8.51 1.36 -14.36
CA ASN A 346 -7.25 2.05 -14.51
C ASN A 346 -7.19 2.85 -15.83
N GLN A 347 -7.51 2.22 -16.96
CA GLN A 347 -7.59 2.87 -18.27
C GLN A 347 -8.52 4.10 -18.28
N ARG A 348 -9.69 4.01 -17.61
CA ARG A 348 -10.62 5.15 -17.51
C ARG A 348 -10.04 6.31 -16.71
N ILE A 349 -9.21 6.03 -15.71
CA ILE A 349 -8.56 7.04 -14.90
C ILE A 349 -7.44 7.70 -15.69
N VAL A 350 -6.57 6.91 -16.32
CA VAL A 350 -5.49 7.40 -17.19
C VAL A 350 -6.06 8.23 -18.34
N ALA A 351 -7.16 7.80 -18.97
CA ALA A 351 -7.83 8.55 -20.04
C ALA A 351 -8.34 9.94 -19.64
N LYS A 352 -8.48 10.22 -18.36
CA LYS A 352 -8.85 11.57 -17.91
C LYS A 352 -7.70 12.56 -18.02
N THR A 353 -6.47 12.08 -17.91
CA THR A 353 -5.26 12.88 -17.99
C THR A 353 -4.55 12.77 -19.32
N ASP A 354 -4.60 11.60 -19.97
CA ASP A 354 -3.95 11.36 -21.25
C ASP A 354 -4.97 11.44 -22.42
N ALA A 355 -4.75 12.40 -23.31
CA ALA A 355 -5.58 12.61 -24.49
C ALA A 355 -5.47 11.47 -25.51
N ARG A 356 -4.30 10.77 -25.58
CA ARG A 356 -4.09 9.63 -26.49
C ARG A 356 -4.92 8.45 -26.04
N VAL A 357 -4.82 8.06 -24.75
CA VAL A 357 -5.61 6.98 -24.15
C VAL A 357 -7.11 7.27 -24.28
N ARG A 358 -7.50 8.53 -24.08
CA ARG A 358 -8.91 8.95 -24.30
C ARG A 358 -9.36 8.75 -25.75
N ALA A 359 -8.53 9.09 -26.72
CA ALA A 359 -8.83 8.93 -28.14
C ALA A 359 -8.93 7.45 -28.53
N GLU A 360 -8.07 6.59 -27.98
CA GLU A 360 -8.10 5.14 -28.20
C GLU A 360 -9.37 4.51 -27.63
N ILE A 361 -9.72 4.82 -26.40
CA ILE A 361 -10.98 4.34 -25.77
C ILE A 361 -12.18 4.77 -26.59
N LEU A 362 -12.23 6.02 -27.06
CA LEU A 362 -13.32 6.52 -27.89
C LEU A 362 -13.39 5.79 -29.24
N LYS A 363 -12.24 5.49 -29.85
CA LYS A 363 -12.15 4.73 -31.10
C LYS A 363 -12.66 3.30 -30.92
N ASP A 364 -12.25 2.63 -29.85
CA ASP A 364 -12.68 1.27 -29.53
C ASP A 364 -14.20 1.22 -29.25
N TRP A 365 -14.71 2.17 -28.47
CA TRP A 365 -16.16 2.28 -28.22
C TRP A 365 -16.97 2.47 -29.50
N LYS A 366 -16.48 3.32 -30.43
CA LYS A 366 -17.11 3.50 -31.75
C LYS A 366 -17.09 2.21 -32.57
N ARG A 367 -15.96 1.46 -32.57
CA ARG A 367 -15.82 0.17 -33.25
C ARG A 367 -16.79 -0.88 -32.69
N LYS A 368 -16.82 -1.05 -31.37
CA LYS A 368 -17.74 -1.99 -30.70
C LYS A 368 -19.21 -1.61 -30.92
N GLY A 369 -19.54 -0.32 -30.92
CA GLY A 369 -20.90 0.18 -31.25
C GLY A 369 -21.29 -0.06 -32.71
N ALA A 370 -20.36 0.06 -33.65
CA ALA A 370 -20.62 -0.25 -35.07
C ALA A 370 -20.85 -1.76 -35.28
N ALA A 371 -20.02 -2.61 -34.67
CA ALA A 371 -20.17 -4.07 -34.73
C ALA A 371 -21.50 -4.53 -34.10
N GLY A 372 -21.91 -3.94 -32.97
CA GLY A 372 -23.18 -4.22 -32.32
C GLY A 372 -24.40 -3.85 -33.22
N ARG A 373 -24.36 -2.72 -33.92
CA ARG A 373 -25.40 -2.34 -34.90
C ARG A 373 -25.45 -3.31 -36.08
N ALA A 374 -24.27 -3.66 -36.65
CA ALA A 374 -24.21 -4.63 -37.74
C ALA A 374 -24.74 -6.01 -37.33
N ALA A 375 -24.44 -6.47 -36.12
CA ALA A 375 -24.98 -7.73 -35.59
C ALA A 375 -26.51 -7.68 -35.39
N MET A 376 -27.07 -6.56 -34.94
CA MET A 376 -28.51 -6.35 -34.82
C MET A 376 -29.20 -6.34 -36.19
N GLU A 377 -28.60 -5.69 -37.19
CA GLU A 377 -29.15 -5.66 -38.57
C GLU A 377 -29.11 -7.06 -39.19
N ALA A 378 -28.02 -7.82 -39.00
CA ALA A 378 -27.92 -9.20 -39.45
C ALA A 378 -28.96 -10.13 -38.79
N LYS A 379 -29.26 -9.92 -37.50
CA LYS A 379 -30.35 -10.65 -36.83
C LYS A 379 -31.73 -10.28 -37.39
N ARG A 380 -31.99 -9.01 -37.65
CA ARG A 380 -33.28 -8.53 -38.24
C ARG A 380 -33.46 -9.01 -39.68
N GLY A 381 -32.39 -9.12 -40.47
CA GLY A 381 -32.43 -9.65 -41.83
C GLY A 381 -32.62 -11.19 -41.91
N ARG A 382 -32.38 -11.95 -40.83
CA ARG A 382 -32.64 -13.38 -40.76
C ARG A 382 -34.07 -13.74 -40.31
N ILE A 383 -34.85 -12.78 -39.88
CA ILE A 383 -36.25 -12.95 -39.41
C ILE A 383 -37.28 -12.54 -40.51
N ARG A 384 -36.80 -12.22 -41.72
CA ARG A 384 -37.66 -11.98 -42.90
C ARG A 384 -37.47 -13.15 -43.91
#